data_8c47717c8b873e59ff9a5c03edfd40ff
#
_entry.id   8c47717c8b873e59ff9a5c03edfd40ff
#
_cell.length_a   1.000
_cell.length_b   1.000
_cell.length_c   1.000
_cell.angle_alpha   90.00
_cell.angle_beta   90.00
_cell.angle_gamma   90.00
#
_symmetry.space_group_name_H-M   'P 1'
#
loop_
_entity.id
_entity.type
_entity.pdbx_description
1 polymer ?
#
loop_
_entity_poly.entity_id
_entity_poly.type
_entity_poly.pdbx_seq_one_letter_code
_entity_poly.pdbx_strand_id
1 'polypeptide(L)'
;QVFRKTVCFFSGGVDAVSTMLNNVDERPTLFTIWGTDVYFEQEKAWGIVKKKVQDIANEFGLPYTTVKSSFRYVLDEKLLTKIYAAKVNENWWHGFEHGIALLAHAAPYAFARNITDIKIAATYSVKDSHLMTCASYPSIDEMMRFCGCKIYHDGFEKSRMDKVRQIFGFAKANNMALP
;
A
#
# COMPACT_ATOMS: atom_id res chain seq x y z
N GLN A 1 14.53 21.49 12.30
CA GLN A 1 14.42 20.15 11.68
C GLN A 1 12.95 19.75 11.71
N VAL A 2 12.29 19.67 10.57
CA VAL A 2 10.91 19.15 10.48
C VAL A 2 11.02 17.64 10.69
N PHE A 3 10.54 17.13 11.82
CA PHE A 3 10.46 15.70 12.06
C PHE A 3 9.47 15.11 11.06
N ARG A 4 9.97 14.33 10.11
CA ARG A 4 9.12 13.57 9.20
C ARG A 4 8.41 12.45 9.98
N LYS A 5 7.11 12.35 9.80
CA LYS A 5 6.30 11.24 10.29
C LYS A 5 5.71 10.53 9.09
N THR A 6 6.23 9.35 8.81
CA THR A 6 5.93 8.60 7.60
C THR A 6 4.97 7.45 7.87
N VAL A 7 4.03 7.25 6.96
CA VAL A 7 3.16 6.07 6.87
C VAL A 7 3.52 5.30 5.60
N CYS A 8 3.67 3.98 5.71
CA CYS A 8 3.75 3.07 4.58
C CYS A 8 2.51 2.19 4.53
N PHE A 9 1.77 2.18 3.43
CA PHE A 9 0.77 1.15 3.19
C PHE A 9 1.43 -0.22 3.14
N PHE A 10 0.92 -1.16 3.93
CA PHE A 10 1.60 -2.42 4.13
C PHE A 10 0.64 -3.60 4.17
N SER A 11 0.75 -4.47 3.17
CA SER A 11 -0.01 -5.72 3.07
C SER A 11 0.83 -6.98 3.34
N GLY A 12 2.14 -6.82 3.49
CA GLY A 12 3.08 -7.93 3.57
C GLY A 12 3.42 -8.58 2.23
N GLY A 13 2.94 -8.01 1.10
CA GLY A 13 3.33 -8.43 -0.24
C GLY A 13 4.68 -7.84 -0.67
N VAL A 14 5.26 -8.40 -1.75
CA VAL A 14 6.59 -8.00 -2.27
C VAL A 14 6.74 -6.49 -2.44
N ASP A 15 5.75 -5.84 -3.05
CA ASP A 15 5.83 -4.40 -3.35
C ASP A 15 5.83 -3.58 -2.04
N ALA A 16 4.96 -3.93 -1.10
CA ALA A 16 4.88 -3.27 0.20
C ALA A 16 6.14 -3.48 1.04
N VAL A 17 6.72 -4.70 1.03
CA VAL A 17 7.99 -4.98 1.73
C VAL A 17 9.14 -4.19 1.10
N SER A 18 9.23 -4.12 -0.23
CA SER A 18 10.23 -3.29 -0.91
C SER A 18 10.11 -1.82 -0.52
N THR A 19 8.89 -1.27 -0.51
CA THR A 19 8.64 0.12 -0.08
C THR A 19 9.01 0.35 1.39
N MET A 20 8.66 -0.57 2.27
CA MET A 20 9.08 -0.51 3.68
C MET A 20 10.62 -0.46 3.80
N LEU A 21 11.33 -1.33 3.08
CA LEU A 21 12.79 -1.37 3.10
C LEU A 21 13.43 -0.10 2.53
N ASN A 22 12.84 0.51 1.49
CA ASN A 22 13.31 1.79 0.95
C ASN A 22 13.24 2.92 1.97
N ASN A 23 12.32 2.84 2.92
CA ASN A 23 11.99 3.92 3.85
C ASN A 23 12.20 3.52 5.33
N VAL A 24 12.88 2.41 5.63
CA VAL A 24 13.01 1.87 7.00
C VAL A 24 13.69 2.86 7.95
N ASP A 25 14.64 3.65 7.47
CA ASP A 25 15.35 4.65 8.26
C ASP A 25 14.45 5.82 8.72
N GLU A 26 13.36 6.07 7.99
CA GLU A 26 12.32 7.02 8.41
C GLU A 26 11.43 6.48 9.54
N ARG A 27 11.60 5.21 9.94
CA ARG A 27 10.78 4.48 10.92
C ARG A 27 9.28 4.63 10.67
N PRO A 28 8.80 4.26 9.46
CA PRO A 28 7.41 4.49 9.08
C PRO A 28 6.45 3.67 9.94
N THR A 29 5.23 4.21 10.14
CA THR A 29 4.14 3.40 10.64
C THR A 29 3.61 2.51 9.51
N LEU A 30 3.60 1.18 9.71
CA LEU A 30 2.99 0.25 8.78
C LEU A 30 1.47 0.33 8.89
N PHE A 31 0.80 0.66 7.78
CA PHE A 31 -0.64 0.93 7.74
C PHE A 31 -1.35 -0.13 6.89
N THR A 32 -2.21 -0.92 7.52
CA THR A 32 -2.92 -2.02 6.87
C THR A 32 -4.43 -1.84 7.00
N ILE A 33 -5.17 -2.09 5.91
CA ILE A 33 -6.62 -1.91 5.86
C ILE A 33 -7.30 -3.27 5.76
N TRP A 34 -8.21 -3.56 6.68
CA TRP A 34 -9.14 -4.67 6.58
C TRP A 34 -10.43 -4.23 5.91
N GLY A 35 -10.87 -4.92 4.88
CA GLY A 35 -12.03 -4.60 4.06
C GLY A 35 -11.70 -4.05 2.69
N THR A 36 -10.40 -4.10 2.29
CA THR A 36 -9.95 -3.85 0.92
C THR A 36 -9.75 -5.17 0.16
N ASP A 37 -8.54 -5.73 0.17
CA ASP A 37 -8.24 -6.99 -0.51
C ASP A 37 -8.69 -8.23 0.28
N VAL A 38 -8.80 -8.11 1.61
CA VAL A 38 -9.35 -9.14 2.49
C VAL A 38 -10.72 -8.70 2.98
N TYR A 39 -11.76 -9.38 2.52
CA TYR A 39 -13.14 -9.09 2.90
C TYR A 39 -13.44 -9.46 4.36
N PHE A 40 -14.49 -8.87 4.95
CA PHE A 40 -14.85 -9.09 6.35
C PHE A 40 -15.21 -10.54 6.65
N GLU A 41 -15.81 -11.24 5.69
CA GLU A 41 -16.18 -12.65 5.79
C GLU A 41 -14.95 -13.57 5.85
N GLN A 42 -13.79 -13.07 5.47
CA GLN A 42 -12.53 -13.81 5.45
C GLN A 42 -11.71 -13.57 6.73
N GLU A 43 -12.33 -13.70 7.89
CA GLU A 43 -11.68 -13.43 9.19
C GLU A 43 -10.40 -14.23 9.42
N LYS A 44 -10.37 -15.50 8.97
CA LYS A 44 -9.16 -16.34 9.08
C LYS A 44 -8.02 -15.77 8.24
N ALA A 45 -8.31 -15.36 7.00
CA ALA A 45 -7.30 -14.73 6.13
C ALA A 45 -6.81 -13.41 6.72
N TRP A 46 -7.72 -12.60 7.26
CA TRP A 46 -7.35 -11.38 7.97
C TRP A 46 -6.44 -11.66 9.17
N GLY A 47 -6.76 -12.67 9.98
CA GLY A 47 -5.93 -13.08 11.12
C GLY A 47 -4.49 -13.40 10.70
N ILE A 48 -4.30 -14.09 9.57
CA ILE A 48 -2.98 -14.40 9.01
C ILE A 48 -2.26 -13.11 8.57
N VAL A 49 -2.93 -12.25 7.81
CA VAL A 49 -2.35 -10.97 7.34
C VAL A 49 -1.95 -10.09 8.53
N LYS A 50 -2.87 -9.91 9.49
CA LYS A 50 -2.62 -9.10 10.67
C LYS A 50 -1.40 -9.61 11.45
N LYS A 51 -1.33 -10.93 11.68
CA LYS A 51 -0.20 -11.55 12.38
C LYS A 51 1.10 -11.31 11.62
N LYS A 52 1.13 -11.53 10.31
CA LYS A 52 2.32 -11.29 9.47
C LYS A 52 2.78 -9.85 9.55
N VAL A 53 1.86 -8.89 9.46
CA VAL A 53 2.20 -7.45 9.60
C VAL A 53 2.79 -7.16 10.98
N GLN A 54 2.22 -7.72 12.04
CA GLN A 54 2.73 -7.57 13.40
C GLN A 54 4.12 -8.16 13.57
N ASP A 55 4.35 -9.36 13.06
CA ASP A 55 5.64 -10.06 13.14
C ASP A 55 6.73 -9.23 12.46
N ILE A 56 6.48 -8.74 11.25
CA ILE A 56 7.41 -7.87 10.50
C ILE A 56 7.63 -6.54 11.24
N ALA A 57 6.57 -5.90 11.72
CA ALA A 57 6.70 -4.64 12.46
C ALA A 57 7.58 -4.82 13.70
N ASN A 58 7.40 -5.92 14.44
CA ASN A 58 8.21 -6.25 15.62
C ASN A 58 9.66 -6.52 15.26
N GLU A 59 9.91 -7.28 14.18
CA GLU A 59 11.25 -7.62 13.71
C GLU A 59 12.07 -6.36 13.35
N PHE A 60 11.42 -5.38 12.71
CA PHE A 60 12.04 -4.11 12.34
C PHE A 60 11.92 -3.02 13.41
N GLY A 61 11.26 -3.29 14.54
CA GLY A 61 11.00 -2.28 15.58
C GLY A 61 10.17 -1.10 15.09
N LEU A 62 9.26 -1.34 14.11
CA LEU A 62 8.41 -0.32 13.51
C LEU A 62 7.03 -0.25 14.17
N PRO A 63 6.43 0.94 14.31
CA PRO A 63 5.04 1.04 14.69
C PRO A 63 4.12 0.50 13.58
N TYR A 64 2.99 -0.09 13.97
CA TYR A 64 1.96 -0.48 13.00
C TYR A 64 0.57 -0.07 13.46
N THR A 65 -0.33 0.07 12.50
CA THR A 65 -1.75 0.33 12.75
C THR A 65 -2.62 -0.38 11.73
N THR A 66 -3.81 -0.76 12.14
CA THR A 66 -4.79 -1.38 11.26
C THR A 66 -6.08 -0.58 11.28
N VAL A 67 -6.71 -0.44 10.13
CA VAL A 67 -8.02 0.21 9.96
C VAL A 67 -9.00 -0.82 9.44
N LYS A 68 -10.20 -0.87 10.01
CA LYS A 68 -11.31 -1.65 9.49
C LYS A 68 -12.25 -0.73 8.72
N SER A 69 -12.54 -1.05 7.45
CA SER A 69 -13.37 -0.21 6.59
C SER A 69 -14.37 -1.03 5.78
N SER A 70 -15.64 -0.63 5.83
CA SER A 70 -16.70 -1.18 5.00
C SER A 70 -16.87 -0.46 3.66
N PHE A 71 -15.91 0.37 3.26
CA PHE A 71 -15.99 1.22 2.07
C PHE A 71 -16.40 0.44 0.81
N ARG A 72 -15.77 -0.68 0.53
CA ARG A 72 -16.08 -1.50 -0.64
C ARG A 72 -17.47 -2.14 -0.63
N TYR A 73 -18.15 -2.17 0.52
CA TYR A 73 -19.50 -2.72 0.64
C TYR A 73 -20.60 -1.70 0.33
N VAL A 74 -20.25 -0.42 0.15
CA VAL A 74 -21.19 0.65 -0.18
C VAL A 74 -21.52 0.66 -1.66
N LEU A 75 -20.62 0.15 -2.50
CA LEU A 75 -20.75 0.15 -3.96
C LEU A 75 -21.04 -1.26 -4.50
N ASP A 76 -21.89 -1.34 -5.51
CA ASP A 76 -22.02 -2.56 -6.32
C ASP A 76 -20.86 -2.61 -7.36
N GLU A 77 -19.69 -3.01 -6.91
CA GLU A 77 -18.49 -3.10 -7.77
C GLU A 77 -18.70 -4.07 -8.96
N LYS A 78 -19.56 -5.08 -8.83
CA LYS A 78 -19.88 -6.01 -9.93
C LYS A 78 -20.64 -5.30 -11.04
N LEU A 79 -21.66 -4.52 -10.69
CA LEU A 79 -22.42 -3.72 -11.64
C LEU A 79 -21.53 -2.65 -12.27
N LEU A 80 -20.74 -1.93 -11.47
CA LEU A 80 -19.84 -0.91 -11.97
C LEU A 80 -18.77 -1.50 -12.91
N THR A 81 -18.21 -2.65 -12.58
CA THR A 81 -17.30 -3.38 -13.47
C THR A 81 -17.99 -3.73 -14.79
N LYS A 82 -19.22 -4.26 -14.75
CA LYS A 82 -19.97 -4.59 -15.96
C LYS A 82 -20.20 -3.38 -16.88
N ILE A 83 -20.41 -2.21 -16.29
CA ILE A 83 -20.68 -0.98 -17.06
C ILE A 83 -19.39 -0.35 -17.61
N TYR A 84 -18.30 -0.38 -16.83
CA TYR A 84 -17.12 0.44 -17.11
C TYR A 84 -15.87 -0.36 -17.50
N ALA A 85 -15.82 -1.68 -17.30
CA ALA A 85 -14.63 -2.50 -17.59
C ALA A 85 -14.08 -2.32 -19.00
N ALA A 86 -14.96 -2.18 -20.00
CA ALA A 86 -14.57 -1.99 -21.40
C ALA A 86 -13.75 -0.69 -21.64
N LYS A 87 -13.83 0.29 -20.75
CA LYS A 87 -13.10 1.57 -20.87
C LYS A 87 -11.64 1.46 -20.41
N VAL A 88 -11.35 0.53 -19.51
CA VAL A 88 -10.06 0.44 -18.84
C VAL A 88 -9.45 -0.97 -18.90
N ASN A 89 -10.18 -1.94 -19.47
CA ASN A 89 -9.79 -3.35 -19.51
C ASN A 89 -9.44 -3.92 -18.13
N GLU A 90 -10.14 -3.46 -17.09
CA GLU A 90 -9.95 -3.84 -15.70
C GLU A 90 -11.26 -3.77 -14.92
N ASN A 91 -11.31 -4.42 -13.74
CA ASN A 91 -12.44 -4.31 -12.84
C ASN A 91 -12.51 -2.90 -12.21
N TRP A 92 -13.66 -2.57 -11.62
CA TRP A 92 -13.90 -1.25 -11.01
C TRP A 92 -12.85 -0.88 -9.96
N TRP A 93 -12.52 -1.81 -9.07
CA TRP A 93 -11.54 -1.59 -8.01
C TRP A 93 -10.17 -1.17 -8.55
N HIS A 94 -9.59 -1.97 -9.43
CA HIS A 94 -8.26 -1.66 -9.97
C HIS A 94 -8.26 -0.47 -10.93
N GLY A 95 -9.28 -0.37 -11.78
CA GLY A 95 -9.29 0.61 -12.85
C GLY A 95 -9.69 2.02 -12.42
N PHE A 96 -10.41 2.17 -11.29
CA PHE A 96 -11.01 3.47 -10.92
C PHE A 96 -10.77 3.89 -9.47
N GLU A 97 -10.62 2.96 -8.52
CA GLU A 97 -10.63 3.32 -7.10
C GLU A 97 -9.35 3.04 -6.36
N HIS A 98 -8.56 2.09 -6.76
CA HIS A 98 -7.52 1.45 -5.95
C HIS A 98 -6.64 2.45 -5.17
N GLY A 99 -5.90 3.33 -5.86
CA GLY A 99 -5.02 4.30 -5.21
C GLY A 99 -5.77 5.31 -4.35
N ILE A 100 -6.80 5.93 -4.91
CA ILE A 100 -7.59 6.98 -4.24
C ILE A 100 -8.24 6.43 -2.97
N ALA A 101 -8.85 5.25 -3.07
CA ALA A 101 -9.53 4.64 -1.93
C ALA A 101 -8.55 4.27 -0.81
N LEU A 102 -7.41 3.65 -1.14
CA LEU A 102 -6.39 3.35 -0.15
C LEU A 102 -5.92 4.62 0.55
N LEU A 103 -5.53 5.64 -0.21
CA LEU A 103 -5.01 6.89 0.32
C LEU A 103 -6.02 7.64 1.18
N ALA A 104 -7.31 7.65 0.78
CA ALA A 104 -8.37 8.28 1.56
C ALA A 104 -8.52 7.67 2.97
N HIS A 105 -8.27 6.36 3.13
CA HIS A 105 -8.30 5.72 4.45
C HIS A 105 -7.19 6.19 5.40
N ALA A 106 -6.08 6.68 4.87
CA ALA A 106 -5.01 7.24 5.68
C ALA A 106 -5.29 8.67 6.14
N ALA A 107 -6.20 9.41 5.50
CA ALA A 107 -6.44 10.84 5.78
C ALA A 107 -6.83 11.12 7.24
N PRO A 108 -7.79 10.43 7.89
CA PRO A 108 -8.11 10.66 9.29
C PRO A 108 -6.94 10.35 10.22
N TYR A 109 -6.19 9.28 9.92
CA TYR A 109 -5.00 8.91 10.70
C TYR A 109 -3.90 9.96 10.55
N ALA A 110 -3.67 10.43 9.32
CA ALA A 110 -2.69 11.44 9.02
C ALA A 110 -2.97 12.75 9.77
N PHE A 111 -4.23 13.17 9.79
CA PHE A 111 -4.67 14.34 10.55
C PHE A 111 -4.41 14.16 12.05
N ALA A 112 -4.89 13.04 12.63
CA ALA A 112 -4.80 12.79 14.08
C ALA A 112 -3.36 12.61 14.58
N ARG A 113 -2.44 12.20 13.73
CA ARG A 113 -1.04 11.89 14.08
C ARG A 113 -0.03 12.88 13.53
N ASN A 114 -0.48 13.94 12.83
CA ASN A 114 0.37 14.90 12.14
C ASN A 114 1.38 14.22 11.23
N ILE A 115 0.90 13.28 10.38
CA ILE A 115 1.72 12.60 9.38
C ILE A 115 2.11 13.61 8.30
N THR A 116 3.35 13.55 7.86
CA THR A 116 3.88 14.44 6.81
C THR A 116 4.05 13.73 5.47
N ASP A 117 4.32 12.43 5.49
CA ASP A 117 4.65 11.66 4.30
C ASP A 117 3.90 10.32 4.29
N ILE A 118 3.32 9.98 3.14
CA ILE A 118 2.62 8.71 2.93
C ILE A 118 3.27 8.02 1.72
N LYS A 119 3.64 6.75 1.91
CA LYS A 119 4.21 5.90 0.87
C LYS A 119 3.19 4.85 0.46
N ILE A 120 2.89 4.79 -0.84
CA ILE A 120 2.11 3.73 -1.46
C ILE A 120 3.01 2.96 -2.42
N ALA A 121 2.98 1.63 -2.36
CA ALA A 121 3.86 0.80 -3.17
C ALA A 121 3.39 0.73 -4.62
N ALA A 122 4.28 0.99 -5.56
CA ALA A 122 4.05 0.75 -6.98
C ALA A 122 3.96 -0.76 -7.24
N THR A 123 2.89 -1.21 -7.89
CA THR A 123 2.77 -2.61 -8.34
C THR A 123 3.51 -2.82 -9.67
N TYR A 124 3.39 -1.86 -10.58
CA TYR A 124 4.02 -1.90 -11.89
C TYR A 124 5.24 -0.99 -11.93
N SER A 125 6.21 -1.34 -12.77
CA SER A 125 7.34 -0.47 -13.07
C SER A 125 7.01 0.49 -14.21
N VAL A 126 7.82 1.53 -14.38
CA VAL A 126 7.71 2.46 -15.51
C VAL A 126 7.71 1.73 -16.87
N LYS A 127 8.40 0.59 -16.96
CA LYS A 127 8.48 -0.22 -18.18
C LYS A 127 7.19 -0.99 -18.46
N ASP A 128 6.49 -1.43 -17.40
CA ASP A 128 5.34 -2.34 -17.51
C ASP A 128 4.01 -1.61 -17.35
N SER A 129 4.02 -0.39 -16.85
CA SER A 129 2.81 0.37 -16.50
C SER A 129 1.88 0.66 -17.68
N HIS A 130 2.41 0.69 -18.90
CA HIS A 130 1.61 0.88 -20.13
C HIS A 130 0.78 -0.36 -20.51
N LEU A 131 1.10 -1.53 -19.93
CA LEU A 131 0.41 -2.79 -20.20
C LEU A 131 -0.83 -2.99 -19.34
N MET A 132 -0.94 -2.26 -18.24
CA MET A 132 -1.97 -2.46 -17.23
C MET A 132 -2.60 -1.12 -16.82
N THR A 133 -3.91 -1.10 -16.75
CA THR A 133 -4.64 0.06 -16.21
C THR A 133 -4.78 -0.10 -14.71
N CYS A 134 -4.30 0.87 -13.95
CA CYS A 134 -4.46 0.89 -12.50
C CYS A 134 -4.74 2.33 -12.04
N ALA A 135 -5.74 2.51 -11.19
CA ALA A 135 -6.05 3.81 -10.59
C ALA A 135 -5.02 4.27 -9.56
N SER A 136 -4.10 3.39 -9.14
CA SER A 136 -2.91 3.77 -8.37
C SER A 136 -1.76 3.96 -9.35
N TYR A 137 -1.39 5.20 -9.59
CA TYR A 137 -0.34 5.59 -10.54
C TYR A 137 0.35 6.87 -10.05
N PRO A 138 1.64 7.09 -10.30
CA PRO A 138 2.36 8.27 -9.80
C PRO A 138 1.65 9.59 -10.10
N SER A 139 1.18 9.79 -11.33
CA SER A 139 0.49 11.02 -11.74
C SER A 139 -0.90 11.23 -11.10
N ILE A 140 -1.43 10.22 -10.42
CA ILE A 140 -2.69 10.31 -9.66
C ILE A 140 -2.37 10.42 -8.18
N ASP A 141 -1.64 9.45 -7.62
CA ASP A 141 -1.38 9.34 -6.20
C ASP A 141 -0.58 10.53 -5.67
N GLU A 142 0.46 10.95 -6.38
CA GLU A 142 1.32 12.05 -5.96
C GLU A 142 0.69 13.45 -6.13
N MET A 143 -0.43 13.54 -6.85
CA MET A 143 -1.23 14.77 -6.92
C MET A 143 -2.21 14.92 -5.77
N MET A 144 -2.54 13.84 -5.06
CA MET A 144 -3.43 13.91 -3.91
C MET A 144 -2.79 14.70 -2.77
N ARG A 145 -3.62 15.50 -2.08
CA ARG A 145 -3.21 16.31 -0.93
C ARG A 145 -4.29 16.26 0.13
N PHE A 146 -3.91 15.96 1.34
CA PHE A 146 -4.76 16.11 2.52
C PHE A 146 -3.89 16.31 3.76
N CYS A 147 -4.37 17.10 4.71
CA CYS A 147 -3.70 17.34 6.00
C CYS A 147 -2.24 17.81 5.87
N GLY A 148 -1.84 18.41 4.74
CA GLY A 148 -0.46 18.82 4.49
C GLY A 148 0.50 17.67 4.14
N CYS A 149 0.00 16.43 4.04
CA CYS A 149 0.82 15.28 3.67
C CYS A 149 1.28 15.34 2.22
N LYS A 150 2.50 14.84 1.99
CA LYS A 150 2.98 14.46 0.66
C LYS A 150 2.78 12.97 0.46
N ILE A 151 2.38 12.59 -0.74
CA ILE A 151 2.19 11.21 -1.13
C ILE A 151 3.28 10.85 -2.13
N TYR A 152 3.85 9.66 -1.97
CA TYR A 152 4.91 9.11 -2.81
C TYR A 152 4.48 7.74 -3.32
N HIS A 153 4.48 7.59 -4.62
CA HIS A 153 4.27 6.32 -5.30
C HIS A 153 5.62 5.59 -5.42
N ASP A 154 5.98 4.86 -4.36
CA ASP A 154 7.33 4.34 -4.14
C ASP A 154 7.63 3.07 -4.95
N GLY A 155 8.84 3.01 -5.52
CA GLY A 155 9.35 1.85 -6.23
C GLY A 155 8.85 1.70 -7.66
N PHE A 156 8.35 2.76 -8.29
CA PHE A 156 7.89 2.75 -9.68
C PHE A 156 9.04 2.54 -10.69
N GLU A 157 10.27 2.88 -10.31
CA GLU A 157 11.47 2.64 -11.10
C GLU A 157 11.93 1.16 -11.11
N LYS A 158 11.42 0.33 -10.18
CA LYS A 158 11.85 -1.05 -9.97
C LYS A 158 10.86 -2.04 -10.59
N SER A 159 11.39 -3.00 -11.34
CA SER A 159 10.60 -4.17 -11.73
C SER A 159 10.30 -5.04 -10.50
N ARG A 160 9.30 -5.91 -10.60
CA ARG A 160 8.98 -6.86 -9.52
C ARG A 160 10.18 -7.76 -9.18
N MET A 161 10.99 -8.13 -10.18
CA MET A 161 12.20 -8.91 -9.96
C MET A 161 13.27 -8.12 -9.17
N ASP A 162 13.40 -6.82 -9.42
CA ASP A 162 14.35 -5.97 -8.69
C ASP A 162 13.94 -5.84 -7.21
N LYS A 163 12.64 -5.73 -6.94
CA LYS A 163 12.10 -5.73 -5.59
C LYS A 163 12.37 -7.05 -4.87
N VAL A 164 12.16 -8.19 -5.54
CA VAL A 164 12.49 -9.50 -4.98
C VAL A 164 13.98 -9.62 -4.68
N ARG A 165 14.86 -9.19 -5.61
CA ARG A 165 16.31 -9.18 -5.39
C ARG A 165 16.71 -8.27 -4.22
N GLN A 166 16.09 -7.12 -4.08
CA GLN A 166 16.30 -6.21 -2.96
C GLN A 166 15.96 -6.89 -1.63
N ILE A 167 14.77 -7.50 -1.53
CA ILE A 167 14.31 -8.18 -0.31
C ILE A 167 15.26 -9.33 0.05
N PHE A 168 15.60 -10.17 -0.93
CA PHE A 168 16.51 -11.27 -0.73
C PHE A 168 17.91 -10.80 -0.30
N GLY A 169 18.45 -9.78 -0.96
CA GLY A 169 19.74 -9.20 -0.61
C GLY A 169 19.75 -8.62 0.80
N PHE A 170 18.70 -7.92 1.19
CA PHE A 170 18.54 -7.38 2.54
C PHE A 170 18.47 -8.50 3.60
N ALA A 171 17.62 -9.50 3.38
CA ALA A 171 17.48 -10.62 4.30
C ALA A 171 18.81 -11.38 4.50
N LYS A 172 19.52 -11.65 3.40
CA LYS A 172 20.84 -12.29 3.44
C LYS A 172 21.89 -11.46 4.21
N ALA A 173 21.95 -10.16 3.95
CA ALA A 173 22.90 -9.26 4.60
C ALA A 173 22.65 -9.12 6.10
N ASN A 174 21.42 -9.26 6.56
CA ASN A 174 21.01 -9.12 7.96
C ASN A 174 20.74 -10.46 8.66
N ASN A 175 21.00 -11.58 7.99
CA ASN A 175 20.74 -12.93 8.50
C ASN A 175 19.29 -13.14 8.99
N MET A 176 18.35 -12.57 8.23
CA MET A 176 16.91 -12.61 8.50
C MET A 176 16.23 -13.69 7.68
N ALA A 177 15.14 -14.26 8.19
CA ALA A 177 14.23 -15.06 7.38
C ALA A 177 13.55 -14.19 6.31
N LEU A 178 13.22 -14.77 5.16
CA LEU A 178 12.39 -14.07 4.17
C LEU A 178 10.97 -13.94 4.71
N PRO A 179 10.35 -12.76 4.58
CA PRO A 179 9.02 -12.48 5.08
C PRO A 179 7.92 -13.22 4.30
#